data_0771cbcf93554e6db2bf20057c83640a
#
_entry.id   0771cbcf93554e6db2bf20057c83640a
#
_cell.length_a   1.000
_cell.length_b   1.000
_cell.length_c   1.000
_cell.angle_alpha   90.00
_cell.angle_beta   90.00
_cell.angle_gamma   90.00
#
_symmetry.space_group_name_H-M   'P 1'
#
loop_
_entity.id
_entity.type
_entity.pdbx_description
1 polymer ?
#
loop_
_entity_poly.entity_id
_entity_poly.type
_entity_poly.pdbx_seq_one_letter_code
_entity_poly.pdbx_strand_id
1 'polypeptide(L)'
;MKIRNFNEGTLVGKHNHLEYIINVDLCHISDIDEIRYDLTEPNELFFEVKDLQKEGDYFHIIYNTDNEYNSFLSAKKESKALKLSLMDYVLKVDPLKDNITVMHPANLFFKNIEDIKIGFKGHEYLPKPKINNLEQYKLLIMSTLSQYTFDKYYRNKFEVLSKEKDDFFHKVNNAETFEKLKEIVRHELNQVQTDYLLNEEKRKRETRKKYIRNLILGFVGIAIVISLISFMIINGKQQELDSKIAQADKQEQRSKVYENLYNGNVDQAVKGMKRDDSFNKKDIEKTLKKEKKYEELI
;
A
#
# COMPACT_ATOMS: atom_id res chain seq x y z
N MET A 1 23.96 10.78 17.39
CA MET A 1 24.77 9.84 16.57
C MET A 1 26.24 10.03 16.91
N LYS A 2 27.04 8.95 17.01
CA LYS A 2 28.50 9.08 17.22
C LYS A 2 29.22 8.01 16.38
N ILE A 3 30.04 8.43 15.42
CA ILE A 3 30.85 7.58 14.55
C ILE A 3 32.33 7.77 14.94
N ARG A 4 32.90 6.73 15.50
CA ARG A 4 34.34 6.69 15.83
C ARG A 4 35.13 6.27 14.59
N ASN A 5 36.40 6.68 14.51
CA ASN A 5 37.25 6.41 13.35
C ASN A 5 36.73 6.97 12.02
N PHE A 6 35.96 8.05 12.08
CA PHE A 6 35.54 8.79 10.90
C PHE A 6 36.72 9.66 10.45
N ASN A 7 37.32 9.30 9.33
CA ASN A 7 38.49 10.03 8.79
C ASN A 7 39.55 10.41 9.86
N GLU A 8 40.02 9.41 10.62
CA GLU A 8 40.98 9.54 11.75
C GLU A 8 40.42 10.28 12.99
N GLY A 9 39.25 10.86 12.91
CA GLY A 9 38.59 11.55 14.01
C GLY A 9 37.30 10.88 14.46
N THR A 10 36.43 11.66 15.06
CA THR A 10 35.09 11.25 15.50
C THR A 10 34.08 12.26 14.98
N LEU A 11 33.04 11.74 14.35
CA LEU A 11 31.87 12.52 13.91
C LEU A 11 30.72 12.34 14.91
N VAL A 12 30.24 13.43 15.49
CA VAL A 12 29.15 13.45 16.49
C VAL A 12 27.99 14.27 15.95
N GLY A 13 26.86 13.63 15.73
CA GLY A 13 25.61 14.32 15.37
C GLY A 13 24.77 14.57 16.63
N LYS A 14 24.43 15.81 16.89
CA LYS A 14 23.48 16.28 17.89
C LYS A 14 22.26 16.91 17.18
N HIS A 15 21.24 17.33 17.93
CA HIS A 15 19.96 17.73 17.35
C HIS A 15 20.06 18.80 16.24
N ASN A 16 20.88 19.83 16.43
CA ASN A 16 20.99 20.97 15.50
C ASN A 16 22.42 21.21 15.00
N HIS A 17 23.33 20.28 15.24
CA HIS A 17 24.71 20.43 14.76
C HIS A 17 25.40 19.08 14.58
N LEU A 18 26.34 19.08 13.67
CA LEU A 18 27.29 18.00 13.45
C LEU A 18 28.68 18.51 13.89
N GLU A 19 29.38 17.68 14.61
CA GLU A 19 30.70 18.04 15.17
C GLU A 19 31.74 17.02 14.71
N TYR A 20 32.82 17.47 14.09
CA TYR A 20 33.97 16.64 13.79
C TYR A 20 35.09 16.96 14.79
N ILE A 21 35.57 15.94 15.47
CA ILE A 21 36.61 16.02 16.54
C ILE A 21 37.82 15.25 16.06
N ILE A 22 38.97 15.92 15.99
CA ILE A 22 40.21 15.34 15.50
C ILE A 22 41.40 15.74 16.43
N ASN A 23 42.34 14.81 16.67
CA ASN A 23 43.54 15.11 17.39
C ASN A 23 44.44 16.04 16.56
N VAL A 24 44.99 17.08 17.23
CA VAL A 24 45.84 18.07 16.59
C VAL A 24 47.08 17.44 15.96
N ASP A 25 47.66 16.42 16.58
CA ASP A 25 48.86 15.72 16.10
C ASP A 25 48.64 15.01 14.74
N LEU A 26 47.39 14.81 14.34
CA LEU A 26 47.02 14.22 13.02
C LEU A 26 46.85 15.31 11.94
N CYS A 27 46.93 16.59 12.31
CA CYS A 27 46.74 17.72 11.42
C CYS A 27 48.10 18.38 11.07
N HIS A 28 48.19 18.97 9.89
CA HIS A 28 49.39 19.69 9.45
C HIS A 28 49.35 21.20 9.79
N ILE A 29 48.62 21.55 10.86
CA ILE A 29 48.45 22.89 11.39
C ILE A 29 48.51 22.83 12.91
N SER A 30 48.96 23.89 13.55
CA SER A 30 49.00 24.07 15.01
C SER A 30 47.79 24.85 15.55
N ASP A 31 47.19 25.66 14.72
CA ASP A 31 45.98 26.43 15.04
C ASP A 31 44.92 26.22 13.97
N ILE A 32 43.71 25.92 14.40
CA ILE A 32 42.55 25.70 13.50
C ILE A 32 42.14 26.99 12.77
N ASP A 33 42.52 28.15 13.31
CA ASP A 33 42.26 29.45 12.69
C ASP A 33 43.05 29.66 11.39
N GLU A 34 44.15 28.94 11.19
CA GLU A 34 44.90 28.96 9.93
C GLU A 34 44.07 28.55 8.70
N ILE A 35 43.05 27.68 8.90
CA ILE A 35 42.17 27.20 7.83
C ILE A 35 40.72 27.68 7.99
N ARG A 36 40.47 28.60 8.92
CA ARG A 36 39.14 29.14 9.23
C ARG A 36 38.45 29.68 7.97
N TYR A 37 39.15 30.51 7.21
CA TYR A 37 38.60 31.15 6.02
C TYR A 37 38.10 30.09 5.02
N ASP A 38 38.94 29.12 4.69
CA ASP A 38 38.62 28.09 3.69
C ASP A 38 37.48 27.17 4.14
N LEU A 39 37.43 26.84 5.43
CA LEU A 39 36.37 26.02 5.98
C LEU A 39 35.03 26.77 6.06
N THR A 40 35.04 28.06 6.36
CA THR A 40 33.83 28.88 6.49
C THR A 40 33.35 29.47 5.16
N GLU A 41 34.15 29.37 4.09
CA GLU A 41 33.72 29.80 2.76
C GLU A 41 32.45 29.06 2.35
N PRO A 42 31.36 29.80 2.00
CA PRO A 42 30.06 29.20 1.66
C PRO A 42 30.17 28.21 0.48
N ASN A 43 29.55 27.07 0.62
CA ASN A 43 29.45 26.08 -0.42
C ASN A 43 28.07 25.41 -0.35
N GLU A 44 27.33 25.41 -1.45
CA GLU A 44 25.94 24.91 -1.50
C GLU A 44 25.82 23.44 -1.13
N LEU A 45 26.87 22.64 -1.31
CA LEU A 45 26.86 21.21 -0.99
C LEU A 45 27.10 20.92 0.50
N PHE A 46 27.61 21.87 1.27
CA PHE A 46 28.00 21.65 2.67
C PHE A 46 27.09 22.40 3.62
N PHE A 47 26.96 21.87 4.84
CA PHE A 47 26.46 22.67 5.95
C PHE A 47 27.47 23.73 6.32
N GLU A 48 26.98 24.89 6.72
CA GLU A 48 27.83 25.99 7.15
C GLU A 48 28.58 25.64 8.44
N VAL A 49 29.83 26.01 8.49
CA VAL A 49 30.63 25.92 9.74
C VAL A 49 30.12 26.96 10.72
N LYS A 50 29.62 26.49 11.86
CA LYS A 50 29.10 27.30 12.94
C LYS A 50 30.24 27.84 13.83
N ASP A 51 31.22 26.98 14.13
CA ASP A 51 32.30 27.30 15.03
C ASP A 51 33.52 26.39 14.82
N LEU A 52 34.67 26.88 15.16
CA LEU A 52 35.97 26.21 15.16
C LEU A 52 36.64 26.44 16.48
N GLN A 53 36.95 25.39 17.22
CA GLN A 53 37.48 25.45 18.57
C GLN A 53 38.67 24.50 18.71
N LYS A 54 39.61 24.88 19.63
CA LYS A 54 40.63 23.96 20.11
C LYS A 54 40.40 23.71 21.59
N GLU A 55 40.19 22.45 21.94
CA GLU A 55 40.00 22.01 23.32
C GLU A 55 41.08 20.97 23.68
N GLY A 56 42.08 21.38 24.45
CA GLY A 56 43.24 20.53 24.75
C GLY A 56 43.97 20.13 23.47
N ASP A 57 44.10 18.80 23.25
CA ASP A 57 44.78 18.23 22.11
C ASP A 57 43.85 17.96 20.91
N TYR A 58 42.63 18.53 20.90
CA TYR A 58 41.64 18.27 19.86
C TYR A 58 41.16 19.55 19.19
N PHE A 59 41.01 19.49 17.86
CA PHE A 59 40.20 20.43 17.09
C PHE A 59 38.77 19.98 17.01
N HIS A 60 37.83 20.91 17.17
CA HIS A 60 36.40 20.76 17.08
C HIS A 60 35.89 21.64 15.95
N ILE A 61 35.36 21.00 14.88
CA ILE A 61 34.73 21.69 13.76
C ILE A 61 33.22 21.43 13.86
N ILE A 62 32.47 22.50 14.12
CA ILE A 62 31.03 22.42 14.39
C ILE A 62 30.26 22.96 13.18
N TYR A 63 29.41 22.15 12.60
CA TYR A 63 28.57 22.50 11.46
C TYR A 63 27.12 22.72 11.92
N ASN A 64 26.43 23.69 11.34
CA ASN A 64 25.03 23.99 11.63
C ASN A 64 24.14 23.10 10.77
N THR A 65 23.51 22.10 11.35
CA THR A 65 22.59 21.21 10.62
C THR A 65 21.15 21.69 10.76
N ASP A 66 20.42 21.66 9.67
CA ASP A 66 18.99 21.94 9.65
C ASP A 66 18.20 20.65 9.90
N ASN A 67 17.15 20.75 10.74
CA ASN A 67 16.25 19.64 11.08
C ASN A 67 15.42 19.13 9.89
N GLU A 68 15.36 19.88 8.80
CA GLU A 68 14.68 19.43 7.58
C GLU A 68 15.46 18.34 6.82
N TYR A 69 16.75 18.18 7.13
CA TYR A 69 17.61 17.19 6.48
C TYR A 69 17.70 15.90 7.30
N ASN A 70 17.44 14.79 6.63
CA ASN A 70 17.59 13.45 7.18
C ASN A 70 18.97 12.87 6.82
N SER A 71 19.63 12.22 7.76
CA SER A 71 20.89 11.52 7.45
C SER A 71 20.65 10.33 6.51
N PHE A 72 21.60 10.05 5.61
CA PHE A 72 21.59 8.84 4.76
C PHE A 72 21.58 7.52 5.57
N LEU A 73 21.93 7.57 6.85
CA LEU A 73 21.71 6.41 7.73
C LEU A 73 20.22 6.04 7.83
N SER A 74 19.32 7.02 7.79
CA SER A 74 17.87 6.80 7.81
C SER A 74 17.34 6.26 6.47
N ALA A 75 18.03 6.56 5.36
CA ALA A 75 17.66 6.08 4.04
C ALA A 75 17.63 4.55 3.93
N LYS A 76 18.32 3.81 4.82
CA LYS A 76 18.24 2.33 4.86
C LYS A 76 16.83 1.79 5.00
N LYS A 77 15.93 2.53 5.64
CA LYS A 77 14.52 2.16 5.84
C LYS A 77 13.64 2.45 4.64
N GLU A 78 14.15 3.22 3.70
CA GLU A 78 13.41 3.68 2.53
C GLU A 78 13.35 2.61 1.43
N SER A 79 12.47 2.84 0.44
CA SER A 79 12.35 1.96 -0.72
C SER A 79 13.65 1.88 -1.54
N LYS A 80 13.87 0.75 -2.25
CA LYS A 80 15.03 0.60 -3.14
C LYS A 80 15.07 1.71 -4.19
N ALA A 81 13.91 2.12 -4.72
CA ALA A 81 13.80 3.20 -5.70
C ALA A 81 14.32 4.54 -5.14
N LEU A 82 13.88 4.94 -3.94
CA LEU A 82 14.34 6.18 -3.32
C LEU A 82 15.85 6.15 -3.04
N LYS A 83 16.36 5.05 -2.50
CA LYS A 83 17.79 4.87 -2.27
C LYS A 83 18.62 4.99 -3.54
N LEU A 84 18.18 4.36 -4.62
CA LEU A 84 18.85 4.46 -5.93
C LEU A 84 18.77 5.86 -6.50
N SER A 85 17.64 6.57 -6.38
CA SER A 85 17.51 7.96 -6.82
C SER A 85 18.44 8.88 -6.06
N LEU A 86 18.60 8.71 -4.75
CA LEU A 86 19.57 9.47 -3.95
C LEU A 86 21.01 9.18 -4.41
N MET A 87 21.35 7.92 -4.68
CA MET A 87 22.68 7.55 -5.18
C MET A 87 22.95 8.10 -6.59
N ASP A 88 21.97 8.04 -7.49
CA ASP A 88 22.10 8.63 -8.85
C ASP A 88 22.35 10.13 -8.77
N TYR A 89 21.65 10.83 -7.85
CA TYR A 89 21.84 12.26 -7.66
C TYR A 89 23.22 12.59 -7.03
N VAL A 90 23.67 11.84 -6.01
CA VAL A 90 25.02 11.98 -5.45
C VAL A 90 26.09 11.82 -6.52
N LEU A 91 25.97 10.80 -7.38
CA LEU A 91 26.89 10.57 -8.48
C LEU A 91 26.77 11.63 -9.59
N LYS A 92 25.62 12.26 -9.78
CA LYS A 92 25.42 13.38 -10.72
C LYS A 92 26.14 14.64 -10.23
N VAL A 93 26.02 14.95 -8.95
CA VAL A 93 26.67 16.11 -8.31
C VAL A 93 28.17 15.93 -8.21
N ASP A 94 28.66 14.70 -8.01
CA ASP A 94 30.07 14.32 -7.86
C ASP A 94 30.81 15.17 -6.79
N PRO A 95 30.43 15.07 -5.51
CA PRO A 95 31.02 15.91 -4.46
C PRO A 95 32.55 15.81 -4.31
N LEU A 96 33.13 14.67 -4.66
CA LEU A 96 34.58 14.43 -4.52
C LEU A 96 35.40 14.97 -5.68
N LYS A 97 34.77 15.53 -6.74
CA LYS A 97 35.49 16.09 -7.87
C LYS A 97 36.30 17.31 -7.48
N ASP A 98 35.68 18.23 -6.76
CA ASP A 98 36.27 19.53 -6.43
C ASP A 98 36.39 19.77 -4.93
N ASN A 99 36.03 18.82 -4.06
CA ASN A 99 36.05 18.97 -2.63
C ASN A 99 36.74 17.78 -1.93
N ILE A 100 37.36 18.08 -0.79
CA ILE A 100 37.86 17.06 0.13
C ILE A 100 36.75 16.75 1.14
N THR A 101 36.21 15.54 1.12
CA THR A 101 35.24 15.07 2.09
C THR A 101 35.21 13.55 2.13
N VAL A 102 34.32 12.97 2.93
CA VAL A 102 34.17 11.50 3.10
C VAL A 102 32.76 11.07 2.70
N MET A 103 32.65 10.18 1.75
CA MET A 103 31.38 9.58 1.32
C MET A 103 30.93 8.49 2.30
N HIS A 104 30.49 8.91 3.47
CA HIS A 104 29.97 8.04 4.51
C HIS A 104 28.49 8.35 4.79
N PRO A 105 27.58 7.36 4.96
CA PRO A 105 26.14 7.63 5.18
C PRO A 105 25.82 8.53 6.38
N ALA A 106 26.72 8.60 7.37
CA ALA A 106 26.57 9.51 8.51
C ALA A 106 26.94 10.96 8.19
N ASN A 107 27.66 11.18 7.09
CA ASN A 107 28.14 12.48 6.64
C ASN A 107 27.27 13.11 5.56
N LEU A 108 26.37 12.35 4.96
CA LEU A 108 25.46 12.81 3.93
C LEU A 108 24.05 12.96 4.51
N PHE A 109 23.38 14.00 4.05
CA PHE A 109 22.04 14.36 4.47
C PHE A 109 21.19 14.71 3.25
N PHE A 110 19.90 14.48 3.31
CA PHE A 110 18.96 14.79 2.23
C PHE A 110 17.66 15.36 2.80
N LYS A 111 17.09 16.33 2.10
CA LYS A 111 15.76 16.86 2.32
C LYS A 111 14.78 16.24 1.29
N ASN A 112 15.23 16.15 0.06
CA ASN A 112 14.58 15.42 -1.03
C ASN A 112 15.65 14.79 -1.94
N ILE A 113 15.26 14.22 -3.10
CA ILE A 113 16.19 13.55 -4.01
C ILE A 113 17.23 14.50 -4.60
N GLU A 114 16.87 15.75 -4.86
CA GLU A 114 17.72 16.74 -5.52
C GLU A 114 18.31 17.79 -4.56
N ASP A 115 18.10 17.62 -3.27
CA ASP A 115 18.59 18.50 -2.23
C ASP A 115 19.34 17.69 -1.18
N ILE A 116 20.66 17.64 -1.34
CA ILE A 116 21.58 16.95 -0.44
C ILE A 116 22.57 17.93 0.19
N LYS A 117 22.98 17.64 1.40
CA LYS A 117 24.03 18.35 2.11
C LYS A 117 25.06 17.36 2.66
N ILE A 118 26.28 17.82 2.78
CA ILE A 118 27.41 17.10 3.37
C ILE A 118 27.79 17.80 4.66
N GLY A 119 28.05 17.02 5.70
CA GLY A 119 28.43 17.58 7.00
C GLY A 119 29.90 18.05 7.04
N PHE A 120 30.81 17.08 6.87
CA PHE A 120 32.23 17.35 6.98
C PHE A 120 32.81 17.91 5.67
N LYS A 121 33.34 19.14 5.73
CA LYS A 121 34.18 19.75 4.70
C LYS A 121 35.65 19.58 5.13
N GLY A 122 36.39 18.82 4.35
CA GLY A 122 37.81 18.59 4.59
C GLY A 122 38.70 19.73 4.08
N HIS A 123 39.97 19.70 4.46
CA HIS A 123 41.00 20.63 4.02
C HIS A 123 42.31 19.87 3.81
N GLU A 124 43.23 20.42 3.03
CA GLU A 124 44.52 19.75 2.73
C GLU A 124 45.41 19.54 3.98
N TYR A 125 45.23 20.34 5.01
CA TYR A 125 45.93 20.23 6.29
C TYR A 125 45.21 19.33 7.31
N LEU A 126 44.01 18.86 7.01
CA LEU A 126 43.32 17.84 7.77
C LEU A 126 43.59 16.45 7.19
N PRO A 127 43.42 15.37 7.96
CA PRO A 127 43.58 14.02 7.44
C PRO A 127 42.75 13.76 6.20
N LYS A 128 43.37 13.17 5.18
CA LYS A 128 42.71 12.79 3.95
C LYS A 128 42.13 11.38 4.06
N PRO A 129 41.02 11.06 3.36
CA PRO A 129 40.50 9.72 3.30
C PRO A 129 41.56 8.72 2.80
N LYS A 130 41.66 7.54 3.44
CA LYS A 130 42.65 6.51 3.09
C LYS A 130 42.31 5.74 1.82
N ILE A 131 41.08 5.88 1.34
CA ILE A 131 40.59 5.19 0.13
C ILE A 131 40.34 6.21 -0.98
N ASN A 132 40.50 5.78 -2.23
CA ASN A 132 40.29 6.66 -3.38
C ASN A 132 38.80 7.02 -3.56
N ASN A 133 38.54 8.06 -4.36
CA ASN A 133 37.20 8.60 -4.57
C ASN A 133 36.20 7.55 -5.10
N LEU A 134 36.62 6.77 -6.08
CA LEU A 134 35.77 5.73 -6.67
C LEU A 134 35.33 4.69 -5.63
N GLU A 135 36.26 4.26 -4.79
CA GLU A 135 35.98 3.29 -3.73
C GLU A 135 35.07 3.87 -2.63
N GLN A 136 35.19 5.15 -2.32
CA GLN A 136 34.26 5.83 -1.40
C GLN A 136 32.83 5.79 -1.91
N TYR A 137 32.60 6.07 -3.21
CA TYR A 137 31.26 5.97 -3.83
C TYR A 137 30.73 4.54 -3.82
N LYS A 138 31.56 3.54 -4.15
CA LYS A 138 31.15 2.14 -4.10
C LYS A 138 30.70 1.73 -2.70
N LEU A 139 31.46 2.07 -1.68
CA LEU A 139 31.13 1.78 -0.29
C LEU A 139 29.85 2.47 0.17
N LEU A 140 29.66 3.74 -0.22
CA LEU A 140 28.43 4.48 0.06
C LEU A 140 27.22 3.79 -0.56
N ILE A 141 27.27 3.45 -1.85
CA ILE A 141 26.19 2.80 -2.59
C ILE A 141 25.88 1.45 -1.96
N MET A 142 26.86 0.58 -1.80
CA MET A 142 26.68 -0.74 -1.25
C MET A 142 26.11 -0.69 0.17
N SER A 143 26.65 0.18 1.03
CA SER A 143 26.18 0.28 2.41
C SER A 143 24.80 0.91 2.56
N THR A 144 24.36 1.75 1.65
CA THR A 144 23.02 2.36 1.67
C THR A 144 21.96 1.40 1.15
N LEU A 145 22.29 0.60 0.12
CA LEU A 145 21.33 -0.29 -0.54
C LEU A 145 21.24 -1.67 0.12
N SER A 146 22.31 -2.17 0.76
CA SER A 146 22.32 -3.47 1.43
C SER A 146 21.90 -3.39 2.91
N GLN A 147 21.81 -4.57 3.54
CA GLN A 147 21.60 -4.66 4.99
C GLN A 147 22.86 -4.38 5.82
N TYR A 148 24.03 -4.42 5.22
CA TYR A 148 25.31 -4.25 5.91
C TYR A 148 25.67 -2.77 6.09
N THR A 149 26.47 -2.48 7.12
CA THR A 149 26.94 -1.12 7.43
C THR A 149 28.14 -0.74 6.57
N PHE A 150 28.42 0.56 6.48
CA PHE A 150 29.61 1.09 5.83
C PHE A 150 30.88 0.47 6.41
N ASP A 151 31.05 0.48 7.75
CA ASP A 151 32.20 -0.11 8.42
C ASP A 151 32.42 -1.58 8.10
N LYS A 152 31.31 -2.33 7.92
CA LYS A 152 31.41 -3.76 7.60
C LYS A 152 31.90 -3.96 6.16
N TYR A 153 31.44 -3.18 5.20
CA TYR A 153 31.99 -3.18 3.85
C TYR A 153 33.43 -2.68 3.82
N TYR A 154 33.73 -1.62 4.55
CA TYR A 154 35.08 -1.07 4.61
C TYR A 154 36.13 -2.05 5.13
N ARG A 155 35.80 -2.84 6.17
CA ARG A 155 36.73 -3.78 6.81
C ARG A 155 36.74 -5.16 6.15
N ASN A 156 35.58 -5.68 5.74
CA ASN A 156 35.38 -7.07 5.36
C ASN A 156 34.63 -7.20 4.02
N LYS A 157 34.98 -6.37 3.04
CA LYS A 157 34.27 -6.26 1.76
C LYS A 157 34.05 -7.60 1.06
N PHE A 158 35.07 -8.43 0.94
CA PHE A 158 34.98 -9.73 0.26
C PHE A 158 34.00 -10.69 0.98
N GLU A 159 34.06 -10.77 2.30
CA GLU A 159 33.15 -11.60 3.08
C GLU A 159 31.70 -11.13 2.96
N VAL A 160 31.48 -9.81 2.94
CA VAL A 160 30.14 -9.24 2.79
C VAL A 160 29.60 -9.55 1.40
N LEU A 161 30.39 -9.30 0.36
CA LEU A 161 29.98 -9.55 -1.03
C LEU A 161 29.68 -11.02 -1.30
N SER A 162 30.42 -11.96 -0.69
CA SER A 162 30.13 -13.39 -0.85
C SER A 162 28.76 -13.82 -0.27
N LYS A 163 28.16 -12.99 0.61
CA LYS A 163 26.84 -13.22 1.21
C LYS A 163 25.72 -12.45 0.49
N GLU A 164 26.07 -11.50 -0.37
CA GLU A 164 25.09 -10.76 -1.17
C GLU A 164 24.61 -11.61 -2.34
N LYS A 165 23.27 -11.70 -2.48
CA LYS A 165 22.63 -12.48 -3.55
C LYS A 165 22.29 -11.65 -4.76
N ASP A 166 22.19 -10.31 -4.61
CA ASP A 166 21.86 -9.40 -5.70
C ASP A 166 23.13 -9.06 -6.47
N ASP A 167 23.17 -9.43 -7.74
CA ASP A 167 24.26 -9.19 -8.68
C ASP A 167 24.65 -7.71 -8.82
N PHE A 168 23.74 -6.81 -8.49
CA PHE A 168 23.98 -5.39 -8.46
C PHE A 168 25.22 -5.02 -7.60
N PHE A 169 25.37 -5.61 -6.40
CA PHE A 169 26.52 -5.30 -5.52
C PHE A 169 27.86 -5.76 -6.12
N HIS A 170 27.86 -6.87 -6.82
CA HIS A 170 29.06 -7.34 -7.56
C HIS A 170 29.40 -6.40 -8.71
N LYS A 171 28.41 -5.95 -9.48
CA LYS A 171 28.60 -4.96 -10.54
C LYS A 171 29.16 -3.65 -10.00
N VAL A 172 28.61 -3.13 -8.90
CA VAL A 172 29.10 -1.91 -8.23
C VAL A 172 30.55 -2.09 -7.77
N ASN A 173 30.87 -3.21 -7.12
CA ASN A 173 32.23 -3.47 -6.67
C ASN A 173 33.24 -3.53 -7.85
N ASN A 174 32.85 -4.12 -8.97
CA ASN A 174 33.69 -4.33 -10.13
C ASN A 174 33.74 -3.14 -11.10
N ALA A 175 33.03 -2.03 -10.80
CA ALA A 175 33.12 -0.83 -11.62
C ALA A 175 34.55 -0.26 -11.57
N GLU A 176 35.20 -0.14 -12.71
CA GLU A 176 36.59 0.33 -12.81
C GLU A 176 36.69 1.85 -12.95
N THR A 177 35.59 2.49 -13.38
CA THR A 177 35.53 3.94 -13.57
C THR A 177 34.29 4.55 -12.93
N PHE A 178 34.35 5.84 -12.65
CA PHE A 178 33.23 6.60 -12.10
C PHE A 178 32.01 6.60 -13.07
N GLU A 179 32.28 6.75 -14.38
CA GLU A 179 31.19 6.70 -15.38
C GLU A 179 30.52 5.33 -15.44
N LYS A 180 31.28 4.25 -15.30
CA LYS A 180 30.73 2.90 -15.25
C LYS A 180 29.87 2.69 -14.02
N LEU A 181 30.28 3.25 -12.89
CA LEU A 181 29.49 3.22 -11.65
C LEU A 181 28.17 3.97 -11.81
N LYS A 182 28.17 5.14 -12.45
CA LYS A 182 26.95 5.92 -12.80
C LYS A 182 26.00 5.11 -13.67
N GLU A 183 26.52 4.47 -14.72
CA GLU A 183 25.71 3.63 -15.60
C GLU A 183 25.03 2.48 -14.85
N ILE A 184 25.75 1.79 -13.95
CA ILE A 184 25.23 0.68 -13.16
C ILE A 184 24.08 1.14 -12.27
N VAL A 185 24.26 2.23 -11.54
CA VAL A 185 23.25 2.78 -10.65
C VAL A 185 22.00 3.23 -11.42
N ARG A 186 22.20 3.94 -12.53
CA ARG A 186 21.10 4.43 -13.38
C ARG A 186 20.34 3.27 -14.05
N HIS A 187 21.01 2.26 -14.51
CA HIS A 187 20.39 1.07 -15.07
C HIS A 187 19.51 0.36 -14.04
N GLU A 188 20.02 0.16 -12.83
CA GLU A 188 19.27 -0.47 -11.74
C GLU A 188 18.05 0.38 -11.33
N LEU A 189 18.20 1.72 -11.26
CA LEU A 189 17.11 2.63 -10.99
C LEU A 189 15.99 2.50 -12.02
N ASN A 190 16.35 2.50 -13.32
CA ASN A 190 15.39 2.35 -14.40
C ASN A 190 14.66 1.01 -14.37
N GLN A 191 15.36 -0.08 -14.02
CA GLN A 191 14.72 -1.40 -13.85
C GLN A 191 13.70 -1.38 -12.71
N VAL A 192 14.08 -0.87 -11.53
CA VAL A 192 13.18 -0.80 -10.37
C VAL A 192 11.95 0.08 -10.66
N GLN A 193 12.12 1.20 -11.36
CA GLN A 193 11.02 2.06 -11.76
C GLN A 193 10.08 1.38 -12.77
N THR A 194 10.64 0.68 -13.74
CA THR A 194 9.88 -0.08 -14.75
C THR A 194 9.06 -1.20 -14.08
N ASP A 195 9.68 -1.96 -13.18
CA ASP A 195 9.01 -3.02 -12.44
C ASP A 195 7.88 -2.48 -11.55
N TYR A 196 8.09 -1.32 -10.94
CA TYR A 196 7.05 -0.65 -10.16
C TYR A 196 5.83 -0.29 -11.02
N LEU A 197 6.05 0.33 -12.20
CA LEU A 197 4.98 0.70 -13.13
C LEU A 197 4.22 -0.54 -13.64
N LEU A 198 4.93 -1.59 -14.04
CA LEU A 198 4.32 -2.84 -14.51
C LEU A 198 3.48 -3.52 -13.40
N ASN A 199 3.98 -3.52 -12.18
CA ASN A 199 3.25 -4.07 -11.04
C ASN A 199 2.02 -3.23 -10.67
N GLU A 200 2.11 -1.91 -10.78
CA GLU A 200 0.97 -1.02 -10.56
C GLU A 200 -0.12 -1.24 -11.62
N GLU A 201 0.25 -1.37 -12.89
CA GLU A 201 -0.71 -1.70 -13.94
C GLU A 201 -1.38 -3.07 -13.72
N LYS A 202 -0.61 -4.10 -13.32
CA LYS A 202 -1.17 -5.42 -12.98
C LYS A 202 -2.18 -5.30 -11.83
N ARG A 203 -1.84 -4.57 -10.76
CA ARG A 203 -2.74 -4.33 -9.62
C ARG A 203 -4.02 -3.59 -10.06
N LYS A 204 -3.91 -2.56 -10.89
CA LYS A 204 -5.08 -1.83 -11.43
C LYS A 204 -5.98 -2.75 -12.25
N ARG A 205 -5.39 -3.61 -13.12
CA ARG A 205 -6.13 -4.61 -13.92
C ARG A 205 -6.83 -5.65 -13.03
N GLU A 206 -6.18 -6.17 -12.00
CA GLU A 206 -6.77 -7.13 -11.06
C GLU A 206 -7.89 -6.51 -10.23
N THR A 207 -7.70 -5.30 -9.73
CA THR A 207 -8.73 -4.56 -8.99
C THR A 207 -9.94 -4.31 -9.87
N ARG A 208 -9.74 -3.89 -11.14
CA ARG A 208 -10.83 -3.71 -12.11
C ARG A 208 -11.56 -5.01 -12.40
N LYS A 209 -10.84 -6.14 -12.57
CA LYS A 209 -11.46 -7.47 -12.74
C LYS A 209 -12.30 -7.87 -11.52
N LYS A 210 -11.79 -7.67 -10.31
CA LYS A 210 -12.53 -7.93 -9.06
C LYS A 210 -13.80 -7.08 -8.98
N TYR A 211 -13.70 -5.79 -9.30
CA TYR A 211 -14.84 -4.88 -9.31
C TYR A 211 -15.91 -5.32 -10.30
N ILE A 212 -15.55 -5.62 -11.55
CA ILE A 212 -16.48 -6.11 -12.59
C ILE A 212 -17.14 -7.41 -12.14
N ARG A 213 -16.38 -8.36 -11.60
CA ARG A 213 -16.93 -9.63 -11.08
C ARG A 213 -17.95 -9.39 -9.97
N ASN A 214 -17.66 -8.53 -9.01
CA ASN A 214 -18.57 -8.21 -7.91
C ASN A 214 -19.84 -7.51 -8.42
N LEU A 215 -19.72 -6.65 -9.42
CA LEU A 215 -20.84 -5.98 -10.06
C LEU A 215 -21.75 -6.98 -10.77
N ILE A 216 -21.20 -7.93 -11.52
CA ILE A 216 -21.95 -9.01 -12.17
C ILE A 216 -22.68 -9.87 -11.13
N LEU A 217 -22.00 -10.26 -10.03
CA LEU A 217 -22.63 -11.02 -8.94
C LEU A 217 -23.78 -10.25 -8.29
N GLY A 218 -23.64 -8.94 -8.13
CA GLY A 218 -24.71 -8.06 -7.65
C GLY A 218 -25.93 -8.07 -8.56
N PHE A 219 -25.74 -7.94 -9.87
CA PHE A 219 -26.84 -8.01 -10.85
C PHE A 219 -27.54 -9.36 -10.87
N VAL A 220 -26.79 -10.47 -10.79
CA VAL A 220 -27.36 -11.82 -10.69
C VAL A 220 -28.19 -11.97 -9.41
N GLY A 221 -27.69 -11.47 -8.28
CA GLY A 221 -28.42 -11.46 -7.02
C GLY A 221 -29.75 -10.70 -7.11
N ILE A 222 -29.77 -9.51 -7.71
CA ILE A 222 -30.98 -8.71 -7.92
C ILE A 222 -31.96 -9.44 -8.84
N ALA A 223 -31.50 -10.06 -9.93
CA ALA A 223 -32.33 -10.81 -10.84
C ALA A 223 -33.01 -12.00 -10.15
N ILE A 224 -32.31 -12.71 -9.27
CA ILE A 224 -32.86 -13.79 -8.46
C ILE A 224 -33.99 -13.27 -7.53
N VAL A 225 -33.76 -12.16 -6.84
CA VAL A 225 -34.75 -11.56 -5.93
C VAL A 225 -36.00 -11.13 -6.71
N ILE A 226 -35.84 -10.48 -7.86
CA ILE A 226 -36.98 -10.08 -8.71
C ILE A 226 -37.75 -11.33 -9.18
N SER A 227 -37.06 -12.39 -9.59
CA SER A 227 -37.67 -13.65 -10.02
C SER A 227 -38.51 -14.30 -8.89
N LEU A 228 -37.98 -14.33 -7.66
CA LEU A 228 -38.68 -14.85 -6.49
C LEU A 228 -39.94 -14.02 -6.14
N ILE A 229 -39.85 -12.71 -6.20
CA ILE A 229 -40.99 -11.81 -5.94
C ILE A 229 -42.05 -12.02 -7.01
N SER A 230 -41.68 -12.12 -8.29
CA SER A 230 -42.59 -12.36 -9.39
C SER A 230 -43.30 -13.72 -9.23
N PHE A 231 -42.55 -14.75 -8.84
CA PHE A 231 -43.13 -16.09 -8.57
C PHE A 231 -44.15 -16.06 -7.43
N MET A 232 -43.86 -15.35 -6.32
CA MET A 232 -44.82 -15.19 -5.23
C MET A 232 -46.08 -14.46 -5.64
N ILE A 233 -45.98 -13.41 -6.44
CA ILE A 233 -47.14 -12.65 -6.94
C ILE A 233 -48.00 -13.53 -7.86
N ILE A 234 -47.39 -14.30 -8.76
CA ILE A 234 -48.10 -15.19 -9.66
C ILE A 234 -48.85 -16.26 -8.87
N ASN A 235 -48.18 -16.93 -7.93
CA ASN A 235 -48.82 -17.96 -7.09
C ASN A 235 -49.96 -17.40 -6.25
N GLY A 236 -49.79 -16.18 -5.67
CA GLY A 236 -50.86 -15.53 -4.93
C GLY A 236 -52.09 -15.24 -5.79
N LYS A 237 -51.90 -14.74 -7.00
CA LYS A 237 -53.02 -14.52 -7.96
C LYS A 237 -53.68 -15.81 -8.41
N GLN A 238 -52.91 -16.88 -8.59
CA GLN A 238 -53.45 -18.19 -8.93
C GLN A 238 -54.37 -18.70 -7.81
N GLN A 239 -53.96 -18.64 -6.56
CA GLN A 239 -54.78 -19.04 -5.42
C GLN A 239 -56.06 -18.20 -5.29
N GLU A 240 -55.97 -16.90 -5.54
CA GLU A 240 -57.15 -16.02 -5.55
C GLU A 240 -58.11 -16.38 -6.67
N LEU A 241 -57.60 -16.69 -7.87
CA LEU A 241 -58.42 -17.12 -9.00
C LEU A 241 -59.11 -18.44 -8.71
N ASP A 242 -58.36 -19.44 -8.19
CA ASP A 242 -58.90 -20.74 -7.83
C ASP A 242 -60.01 -20.63 -6.78
N SER A 243 -59.82 -19.74 -5.77
CA SER A 243 -60.85 -19.48 -4.76
C SER A 243 -62.12 -18.82 -5.33
N LYS A 244 -61.98 -17.90 -6.28
CA LYS A 244 -63.11 -17.27 -6.99
C LYS A 244 -63.87 -18.27 -7.87
N ILE A 245 -63.15 -19.14 -8.57
CA ILE A 245 -63.78 -20.21 -9.36
C ILE A 245 -64.57 -21.14 -8.44
N ALA A 246 -63.98 -21.61 -7.34
CA ALA A 246 -64.69 -22.46 -6.38
C ALA A 246 -65.91 -21.79 -5.76
N GLN A 247 -65.88 -20.47 -5.54
CA GLN A 247 -67.05 -19.72 -5.08
C GLN A 247 -68.13 -19.62 -6.17
N ALA A 248 -67.75 -19.37 -7.42
CA ALA A 248 -68.67 -19.30 -8.55
C ALA A 248 -69.36 -20.65 -8.76
N ASP A 249 -68.61 -21.77 -8.75
CA ASP A 249 -69.15 -23.12 -8.88
C ASP A 249 -70.19 -23.44 -7.76
N LYS A 250 -69.85 -23.05 -6.51
CA LYS A 250 -70.83 -23.22 -5.42
C LYS A 250 -72.07 -22.35 -5.60
N GLN A 251 -71.96 -21.16 -6.11
CA GLN A 251 -73.07 -20.28 -6.36
C GLN A 251 -73.97 -20.82 -7.52
N GLU A 252 -73.36 -21.37 -8.57
CA GLU A 252 -74.05 -22.01 -9.65
C GLU A 252 -74.85 -23.27 -9.19
N GLN A 253 -74.20 -24.10 -8.35
CA GLN A 253 -74.84 -25.26 -7.74
C GLN A 253 -76.09 -24.84 -6.89
N ARG A 254 -75.90 -23.77 -6.09
CA ARG A 254 -77.05 -23.23 -5.29
C ARG A 254 -78.19 -22.71 -6.21
N SER A 255 -77.82 -21.99 -7.29
CA SER A 255 -78.83 -21.51 -8.26
C SER A 255 -79.61 -22.63 -8.87
N LYS A 256 -78.95 -23.76 -9.27
CA LYS A 256 -79.57 -24.94 -9.80
C LYS A 256 -80.52 -25.62 -8.78
N VAL A 257 -80.16 -25.62 -7.50
CA VAL A 257 -81.03 -26.13 -6.44
C VAL A 257 -82.28 -25.26 -6.30
N TYR A 258 -82.15 -23.94 -6.31
CA TYR A 258 -83.32 -23.03 -6.22
C TYR A 258 -84.18 -23.08 -7.49
N GLU A 259 -83.59 -23.25 -8.67
CA GLU A 259 -84.28 -23.41 -9.92
C GLU A 259 -85.12 -24.72 -9.93
N ASN A 260 -84.54 -25.85 -9.49
CA ASN A 260 -85.24 -27.10 -9.34
C ASN A 260 -86.39 -26.99 -8.31
N LEU A 261 -86.21 -26.26 -7.20
CA LEU A 261 -87.31 -26.00 -6.26
C LEU A 261 -88.42 -25.18 -6.90
N TYR A 262 -88.11 -24.17 -7.66
CA TYR A 262 -89.06 -23.30 -8.33
C TYR A 262 -89.86 -24.05 -9.37
N ASN A 263 -89.23 -24.99 -10.12
CA ASN A 263 -89.83 -25.81 -11.14
C ASN A 263 -90.59 -27.06 -10.61
N GLY A 264 -90.66 -27.22 -9.27
CA GLY A 264 -91.34 -28.34 -8.62
C GLY A 264 -90.57 -29.67 -8.67
N ASN A 265 -89.28 -29.67 -9.07
CA ASN A 265 -88.42 -30.86 -9.16
C ASN A 265 -87.73 -31.13 -7.82
N VAL A 266 -88.50 -31.39 -6.76
CA VAL A 266 -88.05 -31.50 -5.37
C VAL A 266 -86.99 -32.58 -5.21
N ASP A 267 -87.05 -33.72 -5.84
CA ASP A 267 -86.08 -34.83 -5.75
C ASP A 267 -84.68 -34.38 -6.21
N GLN A 268 -84.64 -33.64 -7.33
CA GLN A 268 -83.36 -33.09 -7.84
C GLN A 268 -82.83 -31.97 -6.96
N ALA A 269 -83.70 -31.13 -6.43
CA ALA A 269 -83.30 -30.08 -5.50
C ALA A 269 -82.69 -30.66 -4.23
N VAL A 270 -83.31 -31.69 -3.63
CA VAL A 270 -82.82 -32.38 -2.42
C VAL A 270 -81.47 -33.05 -2.67
N LYS A 271 -81.30 -33.71 -3.86
CA LYS A 271 -80.02 -34.29 -4.25
C LYS A 271 -78.93 -33.21 -4.39
N GLY A 272 -79.31 -32.05 -4.92
CA GLY A 272 -78.35 -30.86 -4.97
C GLY A 272 -78.00 -30.34 -3.60
N MET A 273 -79.00 -30.20 -2.71
CA MET A 273 -78.75 -29.78 -1.33
C MET A 273 -77.90 -30.75 -0.52
N LYS A 274 -78.01 -32.05 -0.72
CA LYS A 274 -77.18 -33.10 -0.07
C LYS A 274 -75.70 -33.06 -0.55
N ARG A 275 -75.42 -32.49 -1.71
CA ARG A 275 -74.07 -32.35 -2.28
C ARG A 275 -73.42 -31.07 -1.94
N ASP A 276 -74.12 -30.05 -1.47
CA ASP A 276 -73.61 -28.73 -1.08
C ASP A 276 -73.68 -28.59 0.45
N ASP A 277 -72.52 -28.66 1.07
CA ASP A 277 -72.36 -28.56 2.53
C ASP A 277 -72.93 -27.25 3.14
N SER A 278 -73.25 -26.27 2.31
CA SER A 278 -73.85 -25.02 2.75
C SER A 278 -75.37 -25.16 3.14
N PHE A 279 -76.00 -26.20 2.75
CA PHE A 279 -77.35 -26.47 3.18
C PHE A 279 -77.37 -27.41 4.38
N ASN A 280 -78.01 -26.97 5.45
CA ASN A 280 -78.03 -27.77 6.67
C ASN A 280 -79.17 -28.75 6.60
N LYS A 281 -79.14 -29.81 7.42
CA LYS A 281 -80.13 -30.83 7.50
C LYS A 281 -81.60 -30.32 7.70
N LYS A 282 -81.69 -29.20 8.46
CA LYS A 282 -82.98 -28.54 8.76
C LYS A 282 -83.63 -27.92 7.49
N ASP A 283 -82.76 -27.34 6.61
CA ASP A 283 -83.23 -26.74 5.35
C ASP A 283 -83.77 -27.82 4.41
N ILE A 284 -83.11 -28.98 4.35
CA ILE A 284 -83.59 -30.15 3.57
C ILE A 284 -84.89 -30.70 4.12
N GLU A 285 -84.99 -30.92 5.44
CA GLU A 285 -86.20 -31.36 6.11
C GLU A 285 -87.39 -30.42 5.91
N LYS A 286 -87.13 -29.10 5.97
CA LYS A 286 -88.15 -28.06 5.81
C LYS A 286 -88.73 -28.10 4.36
N THR A 287 -87.88 -28.31 3.37
CA THR A 287 -88.23 -28.37 1.99
C THR A 287 -89.11 -29.66 1.73
N LEU A 288 -88.69 -30.81 2.21
CA LEU A 288 -89.41 -32.06 2.09
C LEU A 288 -90.77 -32.02 2.82
N LYS A 289 -90.85 -31.45 3.99
CA LYS A 289 -92.13 -31.27 4.74
C LYS A 289 -93.07 -30.35 4.00
N LYS A 290 -92.61 -29.29 3.35
CA LYS A 290 -93.46 -28.36 2.60
C LYS A 290 -94.19 -29.08 1.37
N GLU A 291 -93.48 -30.01 0.78
CA GLU A 291 -93.97 -30.74 -0.38
C GLU A 291 -94.65 -32.08 -0.02
N LYS A 292 -94.86 -32.38 1.28
CA LYS A 292 -95.45 -33.61 1.81
C LYS A 292 -94.75 -34.92 1.40
N LYS A 293 -93.45 -34.88 1.07
CA LYS A 293 -92.64 -36.04 0.73
C LYS A 293 -91.80 -36.49 1.93
N TYR A 294 -92.47 -37.16 2.87
CA TYR A 294 -91.80 -37.56 4.14
C TYR A 294 -90.94 -38.84 4.03
N GLU A 295 -91.16 -39.67 2.98
CA GLU A 295 -90.45 -40.94 2.81
C GLU A 295 -89.01 -40.84 2.46
N GLU A 296 -88.53 -39.64 2.04
CA GLU A 296 -87.10 -39.35 1.74
C GLU A 296 -86.31 -38.79 2.89
N LEU A 297 -86.91 -38.73 4.11
CA LEU A 297 -86.27 -38.25 5.33
C LEU A 297 -85.59 -39.34 6.15
N ILE A 298 -85.74 -40.60 5.80
CA ILE A 298 -85.17 -41.81 6.37
C ILE A 298 -84.02 -42.25 5.46
#